data_fe727ba15a79d4244e2860af09d44f13
#
_entry.id   fe727ba15a79d4244e2860af09d44f13
#
_cell.length_a   1.000
_cell.length_b   1.000
_cell.length_c   1.000
_cell.angle_alpha   90.00
_cell.angle_beta   90.00
_cell.angle_gamma   90.00
#
_symmetry.space_group_name_H-M   'P 1'
#
loop_
_entity.id
_entity.type
_entity.pdbx_description
1 polymer ?
#
loop_
_entity_poly.entity_id
_entity_poly.type
_entity_poly.pdbx_seq_one_letter_code
_entity_poly.pdbx_strand_id
1 'polypeptide(L)'
;MRDSNITTLYKNKGDRSDCNNYRGISLLSIVGKLFARVALKRLQVLAERVYPESQCGFRAGRSTIDMIFSLFQLQEKCREQRKPLFIAFIDLTKAFDLVSRDGLFKILPKIGCPPKLLSIIKSFHDNMKGTVVFDGSTSDPFSIKSGVKQGCVLAPTLFGIFFAVMLKHAFGNATEGIYLRTRSDGKLFNISRLKAKSKTRVKCLRDFLFA
;
A
#
# COMPACT_ATOMS: atom_id res chain seq x y z
N MET A 1 0.03 25.44 -3.28
CA MET A 1 -0.33 24.08 -2.77
C MET A 1 0.06 22.95 -3.71
N ARG A 2 0.19 23.18 -5.00
CA ARG A 2 0.49 22.15 -6.01
C ARG A 2 1.98 21.84 -6.09
N ASP A 3 2.81 22.87 -6.07
CA ASP A 3 4.26 22.74 -6.20
C ASP A 3 4.90 22.16 -4.94
N SER A 4 5.98 21.44 -5.10
CA SER A 4 6.66 20.78 -4.00
C SER A 4 8.17 20.94 -4.10
N ASN A 5 8.77 21.29 -2.98
CA ASN A 5 10.21 21.18 -2.83
C ASN A 5 10.55 19.73 -2.52
N ILE A 6 11.39 19.15 -3.32
CA ILE A 6 11.83 17.75 -3.17
C ILE A 6 13.18 17.77 -2.49
N THR A 7 13.21 17.31 -1.25
CA THR A 7 14.46 17.10 -0.52
C THR A 7 14.94 15.68 -0.75
N THR A 8 16.21 15.54 -1.07
CA THR A 8 16.81 14.24 -1.32
C THR A 8 17.31 13.63 -0.01
N LEU A 9 16.98 12.36 0.19
CA LEU A 9 17.44 11.58 1.33
C LEU A 9 18.27 10.39 0.84
N TYR A 10 19.54 10.34 1.22
CA TYR A 10 20.42 9.22 0.89
C TYR A 10 19.97 7.94 1.60
N LYS A 11 19.90 6.82 0.86
CA LYS A 11 19.43 5.52 1.36
C LYS A 11 20.45 4.78 2.23
N ASN A 12 21.61 5.38 2.47
CA ASN A 12 22.76 4.74 3.14
C ASN A 12 23.20 3.43 2.46
N LYS A 13 23.05 3.34 1.14
CA LYS A 13 23.39 2.17 0.34
C LYS A 13 23.88 2.61 -1.04
N GLY A 14 25.00 2.04 -1.47
CA GLY A 14 25.59 2.31 -2.79
C GLY A 14 26.40 3.60 -2.83
N ASP A 15 26.79 4.03 -4.05
CA ASP A 15 27.57 5.24 -4.26
C ASP A 15 26.69 6.50 -4.10
N ARG A 16 27.25 7.52 -3.46
CA ARG A 16 26.60 8.83 -3.28
C ARG A 16 26.47 9.64 -4.56
N SER A 17 27.27 9.33 -5.58
CA SER A 17 27.18 9.97 -6.90
C SER A 17 26.00 9.45 -7.73
N ASP A 18 25.43 8.29 -7.38
CA ASP A 18 24.28 7.71 -8.08
C ASP A 18 22.96 8.21 -7.50
N CYS A 19 22.18 8.95 -8.29
CA CYS A 19 20.86 9.45 -7.93
C CYS A 19 19.86 8.35 -7.51
N ASN A 20 20.03 7.12 -7.98
CA ASN A 20 19.18 6.00 -7.60
C ASN A 20 19.32 5.62 -6.13
N ASN A 21 20.40 6.04 -5.48
CA ASN A 21 20.64 5.82 -4.05
C ASN A 21 20.01 6.88 -3.15
N TYR A 22 19.19 7.76 -3.72
CA TYR A 22 18.44 8.78 -2.99
C TYR A 22 16.94 8.53 -3.08
N ARG A 23 16.22 9.03 -2.07
CA ARG A 23 14.76 9.15 -2.06
C ARG A 23 14.40 10.62 -2.15
N GLY A 24 13.50 10.97 -3.06
CA GLY A 24 12.94 12.31 -3.12
C GLY A 24 11.73 12.42 -2.21
N ILE A 25 11.81 13.28 -1.18
CA ILE A 25 10.71 13.55 -0.27
C ILE A 25 10.09 14.91 -0.61
N SER A 26 8.84 14.92 -1.03
CA SER A 26 8.11 16.14 -1.35
C SER A 26 7.66 16.85 -0.08
N LEU A 27 8.14 18.06 0.15
CA LEU A 27 7.72 18.91 1.26
C LEU A 27 6.53 19.77 0.81
N LEU A 28 5.44 19.66 1.53
CA LEU A 28 4.24 20.47 1.33
C LEU A 28 4.17 21.60 2.34
N SER A 29 3.53 22.72 1.96
CA SER A 29 3.21 23.78 2.89
C SER A 29 2.32 23.30 4.04
N ILE A 30 2.38 23.94 5.19
CA ILE A 30 1.57 23.60 6.37
C ILE A 30 0.08 23.64 6.04
N VAL A 31 -0.37 24.68 5.34
CA VAL A 31 -1.77 24.84 4.90
C VAL A 31 -2.18 23.67 3.99
N GLY A 32 -1.30 23.30 3.03
CA GLY A 32 -1.54 22.15 2.16
C GLY A 32 -1.66 20.83 2.93
N LYS A 33 -0.84 20.62 3.97
CA LYS A 33 -0.91 19.44 4.85
C LYS A 33 -2.21 19.38 5.64
N LEU A 34 -2.67 20.51 6.20
CA LEU A 34 -3.94 20.58 6.94
C LEU A 34 -5.13 20.25 6.06
N PHE A 35 -5.19 20.86 4.86
CA PHE A 35 -6.26 20.61 3.92
C PHE A 35 -6.25 19.16 3.41
N ALA A 36 -5.06 18.62 3.12
CA ALA A 36 -4.91 17.22 2.75
C ALA A 36 -5.38 16.25 3.85
N ARG A 37 -5.18 16.58 5.14
CA ARG A 37 -5.69 15.77 6.26
C ARG A 37 -7.22 15.72 6.33
N VAL A 38 -7.91 16.83 6.02
CA VAL A 38 -9.37 16.83 5.94
C VAL A 38 -9.87 15.92 4.81
N ALA A 39 -9.22 16.01 3.64
CA ALA A 39 -9.54 15.13 2.52
C ALA A 39 -9.21 13.65 2.84
N LEU A 40 -8.09 13.40 3.55
CA LEU A 40 -7.67 12.05 3.93
C LEU A 40 -8.72 11.32 4.77
N LYS A 41 -9.31 11.97 5.77
CA LYS A 41 -10.36 11.33 6.60
C LYS A 41 -11.52 10.78 5.77
N ARG A 42 -11.93 11.50 4.73
CA ARG A 42 -12.98 11.05 3.81
C ARG A 42 -12.50 9.95 2.87
N LEU A 43 -11.26 10.05 2.41
CA LEU A 43 -10.65 9.05 1.54
C LEU A 43 -10.43 7.72 2.28
N GLN A 44 -10.05 7.74 3.55
CA GLN A 44 -9.86 6.55 4.37
C GLN A 44 -11.15 5.71 4.51
N VAL A 45 -12.31 6.36 4.63
CA VAL A 45 -13.61 5.64 4.65
C VAL A 45 -13.85 4.86 3.36
N LEU A 46 -13.43 5.42 2.22
CA LEU A 46 -13.52 4.73 0.94
C LEU A 46 -12.48 3.62 0.82
N ALA A 47 -11.27 3.87 1.29
CA ALA A 47 -10.17 2.91 1.26
C ALA A 47 -10.50 1.64 2.05
N GLU A 48 -11.12 1.77 3.23
CA GLU A 48 -11.52 0.62 4.06
C GLU A 48 -12.52 -0.33 3.36
N ARG A 49 -13.32 0.18 2.42
CA ARG A 49 -14.24 -0.65 1.62
C ARG A 49 -13.55 -1.44 0.51
N VAL A 50 -12.35 -1.01 0.13
CA VAL A 50 -11.60 -1.56 -1.01
C VAL A 50 -10.47 -2.46 -0.54
N TYR A 51 -9.87 -2.14 0.60
CA TYR A 51 -8.74 -2.88 1.12
C TYR A 51 -9.14 -4.33 1.43
N PRO A 52 -8.39 -5.31 0.91
CA PRO A 52 -8.53 -6.68 1.37
C PRO A 52 -8.09 -6.77 2.84
N GLU A 53 -8.52 -7.82 3.53
CA GLU A 53 -8.15 -8.04 4.93
C GLU A 53 -6.62 -8.15 5.11
N SER A 54 -5.95 -8.65 4.11
CA SER A 54 -4.50 -8.81 4.05
C SER A 54 -3.72 -7.50 3.86
N GLN A 55 -4.37 -6.37 3.52
CA GLN A 55 -3.70 -5.07 3.43
C GLN A 55 -3.50 -4.49 4.82
N CYS A 56 -2.26 -4.45 5.29
CA CYS A 56 -1.90 -3.93 6.61
C CYS A 56 -1.07 -2.63 6.54
N GLY A 57 -0.37 -2.40 5.43
CA GLY A 57 0.41 -1.17 5.27
C GLY A 57 -0.47 0.07 5.12
N PHE A 58 -0.09 1.16 5.77
CA PHE A 58 -0.78 2.46 5.76
C PHE A 58 -2.28 2.42 6.11
N ARG A 59 -2.71 1.38 6.81
CA ARG A 59 -4.09 1.15 7.24
C ARG A 59 -4.22 1.39 8.75
N ALA A 60 -5.23 2.14 9.16
CA ALA A 60 -5.48 2.40 10.58
C ALA A 60 -5.80 1.10 11.34
N GLY A 61 -5.21 0.93 12.53
CA GLY A 61 -5.42 -0.26 13.35
C GLY A 61 -4.78 -1.55 12.82
N ARG A 62 -3.93 -1.45 11.80
CA ARG A 62 -3.15 -2.55 11.24
C ARG A 62 -1.67 -2.18 11.19
N SER A 63 -0.81 -3.19 11.24
CA SER A 63 0.63 -2.98 11.13
C SER A 63 1.28 -4.06 10.27
N THR A 64 2.50 -3.79 9.80
CA THR A 64 3.32 -4.79 9.11
C THR A 64 3.68 -5.97 10.02
N ILE A 65 3.67 -5.77 11.34
CA ILE A 65 3.89 -6.84 12.34
C ILE A 65 2.77 -7.88 12.25
N ASP A 66 1.52 -7.45 12.03
CA ASP A 66 0.37 -8.37 11.87
C ASP A 66 0.57 -9.30 10.66
N MET A 67 1.15 -8.78 9.57
CA MET A 67 1.45 -9.57 8.40
C MET A 67 2.60 -10.54 8.61
N ILE A 68 3.67 -10.08 9.27
CA ILE A 68 4.80 -10.94 9.64
C ILE A 68 4.31 -12.08 10.53
N PHE A 69 3.49 -11.76 11.53
CA PHE A 69 2.89 -12.76 12.41
C PHE A 69 2.03 -13.76 11.62
N SER A 70 1.17 -13.26 10.73
CA SER A 70 0.31 -14.11 9.88
C SER A 70 1.14 -15.04 8.99
N LEU A 71 2.24 -14.53 8.43
CA LEU A 71 3.17 -15.32 7.62
C LEU A 71 3.84 -16.44 8.42
N PHE A 72 4.33 -16.13 9.63
CA PHE A 72 4.92 -17.14 10.50
C PHE A 72 3.89 -18.20 10.90
N GLN A 73 2.67 -17.80 11.21
CA GLN A 73 1.60 -18.74 11.52
C GLN A 73 1.26 -19.63 10.31
N LEU A 74 1.27 -19.07 9.11
CA LEU A 74 1.07 -19.85 7.89
C LEU A 74 2.20 -20.88 7.69
N GLN A 75 3.46 -20.46 7.88
CA GLN A 75 4.62 -21.37 7.80
C GLN A 75 4.52 -22.50 8.83
N GLU A 76 4.14 -22.19 10.07
CA GLU A 76 3.95 -23.19 11.13
C GLU A 76 2.86 -24.20 10.74
N LYS A 77 1.70 -23.72 10.23
CA LYS A 77 0.61 -24.59 9.80
C LYS A 77 0.97 -25.48 8.61
N CYS A 78 1.69 -24.93 7.65
CA CYS A 78 2.17 -25.73 6.52
C CYS A 78 3.16 -26.82 6.98
N ARG A 79 4.06 -26.49 7.91
CA ARG A 79 5.01 -27.44 8.51
C ARG A 79 4.27 -28.55 9.30
N GLU A 80 3.32 -28.20 10.15
CA GLU A 80 2.50 -29.17 10.90
C GLU A 80 1.77 -30.15 9.98
N GLN A 81 1.29 -29.67 8.82
CA GLN A 81 0.54 -30.46 7.87
C GLN A 81 1.40 -31.07 6.74
N ARG A 82 2.73 -30.90 6.85
CA ARG A 82 3.72 -31.38 5.85
C ARG A 82 3.36 -30.92 4.43
N LYS A 83 2.94 -29.66 4.29
CA LYS A 83 2.61 -29.05 3.01
C LYS A 83 3.72 -28.13 2.54
N PRO A 84 4.09 -28.16 1.26
CA PRO A 84 5.03 -27.19 0.72
C PRO A 84 4.39 -25.79 0.74
N LEU A 85 5.21 -24.78 1.05
CA LEU A 85 4.84 -23.37 1.03
C LEU A 85 5.86 -22.62 0.17
N PHE A 86 5.40 -22.05 -0.94
CA PHE A 86 6.21 -21.19 -1.79
C PHE A 86 5.83 -19.74 -1.50
N ILE A 87 6.82 -18.91 -1.22
CA ILE A 87 6.64 -17.49 -0.86
C ILE A 87 7.48 -16.67 -1.82
N ALA A 88 6.86 -15.68 -2.47
CA ALA A 88 7.54 -14.67 -3.28
C ALA A 88 7.41 -13.31 -2.60
N PHE A 89 8.56 -12.66 -2.36
CA PHE A 89 8.62 -11.27 -1.90
C PHE A 89 8.84 -10.36 -3.11
N ILE A 90 7.91 -9.44 -3.32
CA ILE A 90 7.95 -8.51 -4.46
C ILE A 90 8.19 -7.11 -3.92
N ASP A 91 9.34 -6.53 -4.25
CA ASP A 91 9.69 -5.14 -3.93
C ASP A 91 9.50 -4.26 -5.16
N LEU A 92 8.70 -3.20 -5.01
CA LEU A 92 8.40 -2.28 -6.11
C LEU A 92 9.33 -1.08 -6.06
N THR A 93 10.13 -0.92 -7.09
CA THR A 93 11.00 0.25 -7.23
C THR A 93 10.19 1.48 -7.63
N LYS A 94 10.37 2.60 -6.90
CA LYS A 94 9.69 3.89 -7.16
C LYS A 94 8.15 3.77 -7.21
N ALA A 95 7.57 2.92 -6.36
CA ALA A 95 6.15 2.57 -6.38
C ALA A 95 5.22 3.79 -6.38
N PHE A 96 5.49 4.80 -5.54
CA PHE A 96 4.70 6.03 -5.47
C PHE A 96 4.83 6.90 -6.74
N ASP A 97 6.01 6.97 -7.31
CA ASP A 97 6.31 7.83 -8.46
C ASP A 97 5.74 7.26 -9.77
N LEU A 98 5.51 5.95 -9.82
CA LEU A 98 5.03 5.23 -11.00
C LEU A 98 3.51 5.01 -11.02
N VAL A 99 2.76 5.48 -10.02
CA VAL A 99 1.30 5.38 -10.04
C VAL A 99 0.74 6.12 -11.25
N SER A 100 -0.05 5.41 -12.07
CA SER A 100 -0.79 6.02 -13.16
C SER A 100 -1.91 6.90 -12.61
N ARG A 101 -1.81 8.24 -12.78
CA ARG A 101 -2.86 9.18 -12.34
C ARG A 101 -4.16 8.96 -13.09
N ASP A 102 -4.10 8.68 -14.39
CA ASP A 102 -5.28 8.39 -15.19
C ASP A 102 -6.00 7.16 -14.71
N GLY A 103 -5.24 6.10 -14.40
CA GLY A 103 -5.76 4.88 -13.80
C GLY A 103 -6.39 5.15 -12.43
N LEU A 104 -5.67 5.85 -11.55
CA LEU A 104 -6.15 6.21 -10.23
C LEU A 104 -7.45 7.03 -10.29
N PHE A 105 -7.52 8.05 -11.15
CA PHE A 105 -8.70 8.90 -11.29
C PHE A 105 -9.90 8.22 -11.97
N LYS A 106 -9.67 7.12 -12.68
CA LYS A 106 -10.73 6.21 -13.16
C LYS A 106 -11.22 5.24 -12.09
N ILE A 107 -10.34 4.82 -11.18
CA ILE A 107 -10.67 3.92 -10.07
C ILE A 107 -11.51 4.64 -9.01
N LEU A 108 -11.11 5.84 -8.60
CA LEU A 108 -11.76 6.56 -7.50
C LEU A 108 -13.29 6.70 -7.63
N PRO A 109 -13.86 7.11 -8.79
CA PRO A 109 -15.32 7.12 -8.97
C PRO A 109 -15.95 5.73 -8.84
N LYS A 110 -15.29 4.69 -9.37
CA LYS A 110 -15.80 3.31 -9.33
C LYS A 110 -15.93 2.75 -7.91
N ILE A 111 -15.11 3.22 -6.98
CA ILE A 111 -15.20 2.86 -5.57
C ILE A 111 -16.13 3.77 -4.76
N GLY A 112 -16.85 4.69 -5.42
CA GLY A 112 -17.81 5.59 -4.80
C GLY A 112 -17.22 6.90 -4.27
N CYS A 113 -16.09 7.37 -4.82
CA CYS A 113 -15.53 8.67 -4.47
C CYS A 113 -16.46 9.80 -4.97
N PRO A 114 -16.96 10.69 -4.07
CA PRO A 114 -17.82 11.79 -4.47
C PRO A 114 -17.11 12.73 -5.46
N PRO A 115 -17.82 13.30 -6.46
CA PRO A 115 -17.22 14.17 -7.48
C PRO A 115 -16.44 15.34 -6.90
N LYS A 116 -16.93 15.95 -5.82
CA LYS A 116 -16.26 17.04 -5.13
C LYS A 116 -14.93 16.62 -4.48
N LEU A 117 -14.89 15.44 -3.86
CA LEU A 117 -13.65 14.90 -3.28
C LEU A 117 -12.65 14.54 -4.39
N LEU A 118 -13.12 13.92 -5.47
CA LEU A 118 -12.31 13.61 -6.65
C LEU A 118 -11.68 14.88 -7.25
N SER A 119 -12.47 15.94 -7.42
CA SER A 119 -11.98 17.23 -7.93
C SER A 119 -10.87 17.82 -7.03
N ILE A 120 -11.04 17.74 -5.71
CA ILE A 120 -10.03 18.15 -4.75
C ILE A 120 -8.75 17.32 -4.93
N ILE A 121 -8.86 15.98 -5.00
CA ILE A 121 -7.70 15.11 -5.17
C ILE A 121 -6.99 15.41 -6.49
N LYS A 122 -7.72 15.58 -7.58
CA LYS A 122 -7.15 15.98 -8.87
C LYS A 122 -6.40 17.31 -8.78
N SER A 123 -6.98 18.33 -8.13
CA SER A 123 -6.36 19.64 -7.99
C SER A 123 -5.00 19.62 -7.27
N PHE A 124 -4.73 18.62 -6.43
CA PHE A 124 -3.41 18.42 -5.82
C PHE A 124 -2.35 17.87 -6.77
N HIS A 125 -2.77 17.28 -7.90
CA HIS A 125 -1.89 16.59 -8.84
C HIS A 125 -1.81 17.30 -10.20
N ASP A 126 -2.76 18.15 -10.54
CA ASP A 126 -2.81 18.83 -11.83
C ASP A 126 -1.74 19.92 -11.93
N ASN A 127 -1.02 19.95 -13.07
CA ASN A 127 0.02 20.91 -13.38
C ASN A 127 1.06 21.10 -12.27
N MET A 128 1.40 20.00 -11.61
CA MET A 128 2.34 19.98 -10.49
C MET A 128 3.75 20.21 -10.97
N LYS A 129 4.45 21.17 -10.34
CA LYS A 129 5.88 21.39 -10.52
C LYS A 129 6.65 20.96 -9.28
N GLY A 130 7.83 20.44 -9.48
CA GLY A 130 8.80 20.11 -8.45
C GLY A 130 10.10 20.86 -8.65
N THR A 131 10.75 21.20 -7.54
CA THR A 131 12.14 21.68 -7.51
C THR A 131 12.90 20.77 -6.56
N VAL A 132 14.09 20.35 -6.95
CA VAL A 132 14.97 19.53 -6.09
C VAL A 132 15.88 20.46 -5.30
N VAL A 133 15.93 20.23 -3.99
CA VAL A 133 16.89 20.91 -3.11
C VAL A 133 17.95 19.90 -2.69
N PHE A 134 19.19 20.20 -3.01
CA PHE A 134 20.34 19.38 -2.69
C PHE A 134 21.54 20.26 -2.35
N ASP A 135 22.13 20.03 -1.19
CA ASP A 135 23.32 20.74 -0.68
C ASP A 135 23.23 22.28 -0.82
N GLY A 136 22.11 22.84 -0.39
CA GLY A 136 21.88 24.30 -0.43
C GLY A 136 21.53 24.85 -1.82
N SER A 137 21.65 24.06 -2.88
CA SER A 137 21.29 24.42 -4.25
C SER A 137 19.87 23.97 -4.60
N THR A 138 19.21 24.73 -5.49
CA THR A 138 17.86 24.44 -5.95
C THR A 138 17.84 24.31 -7.44
N SER A 139 17.23 23.26 -7.96
CA SER A 139 17.08 23.04 -9.40
C SER A 139 16.04 23.98 -10.02
N ASP A 140 16.06 24.10 -11.35
CA ASP A 140 14.95 24.66 -12.09
C ASP A 140 13.67 23.86 -11.87
N PRO A 141 12.48 24.53 -11.88
CA PRO A 141 11.20 23.85 -11.76
C PRO A 141 10.93 22.93 -12.94
N PHE A 142 10.58 21.67 -12.67
CA PHE A 142 10.18 20.70 -13.69
C PHE A 142 8.76 20.17 -13.45
N SER A 143 8.08 19.74 -14.52
CA SER A 143 6.74 19.21 -14.45
C SER A 143 6.73 17.75 -13.99
N ILE A 144 5.90 17.42 -13.01
CA ILE A 144 5.69 16.06 -12.51
C ILE A 144 4.38 15.51 -13.07
N LYS A 145 4.47 14.62 -14.06
CA LYS A 145 3.31 14.12 -14.83
C LYS A 145 2.72 12.83 -14.29
N SER A 146 3.44 12.05 -13.50
CA SER A 146 3.01 10.75 -12.96
C SER A 146 3.17 10.69 -11.44
N GLY A 147 2.64 9.63 -10.84
CA GLY A 147 2.85 9.33 -9.45
C GLY A 147 1.99 10.12 -8.47
N VAL A 148 2.03 9.67 -7.22
CA VAL A 148 1.50 10.35 -6.05
C VAL A 148 2.66 10.86 -5.20
N LYS A 149 2.57 12.08 -4.68
CA LYS A 149 3.68 12.75 -4.00
C LYS A 149 4.16 11.97 -2.77
N GLN A 150 5.33 11.39 -2.81
CA GLN A 150 5.97 10.83 -1.62
C GLN A 150 6.24 11.96 -0.61
N GLY A 151 5.62 11.87 0.57
CA GLY A 151 5.61 12.92 1.60
C GLY A 151 4.28 13.69 1.69
N CYS A 152 3.35 13.50 0.74
CA CYS A 152 1.98 14.00 0.88
C CYS A 152 1.16 13.08 1.80
N VAL A 153 0.31 13.69 2.60
CA VAL A 153 -0.58 12.99 3.54
C VAL A 153 -1.54 12.01 2.83
N LEU A 154 -1.95 12.32 1.60
CA LEU A 154 -2.88 11.51 0.81
C LEU A 154 -2.21 10.34 0.10
N ALA A 155 -0.92 10.45 -0.21
CA ALA A 155 -0.22 9.53 -1.10
C ALA A 155 -0.26 8.07 -0.62
N PRO A 156 -0.04 7.73 0.65
CA PRO A 156 -0.10 6.34 1.10
C PRO A 156 -1.47 5.71 0.87
N THR A 157 -2.55 6.43 1.16
CA THR A 157 -3.92 5.92 0.97
C THR A 157 -4.29 5.82 -0.51
N LEU A 158 -3.91 6.80 -1.34
CA LEU A 158 -4.13 6.75 -2.78
C LEU A 158 -3.36 5.58 -3.43
N PHE A 159 -2.11 5.39 -3.02
CA PHE A 159 -1.31 4.24 -3.46
C PHE A 159 -1.96 2.93 -3.03
N GLY A 160 -2.35 2.79 -1.76
CA GLY A 160 -2.99 1.58 -1.25
C GLY A 160 -4.28 1.23 -1.99
N ILE A 161 -5.15 2.21 -2.28
CA ILE A 161 -6.36 2.02 -3.10
C ILE A 161 -5.98 1.52 -4.50
N PHE A 162 -5.06 2.22 -5.18
CA PHE A 162 -4.63 1.86 -6.52
C PHE A 162 -4.07 0.44 -6.55
N PHE A 163 -3.19 0.12 -5.62
CA PHE A 163 -2.52 -1.17 -5.52
C PHE A 163 -3.49 -2.31 -5.19
N ALA A 164 -4.39 -2.11 -4.22
CA ALA A 164 -5.41 -3.11 -3.86
C ALA A 164 -6.33 -3.44 -5.03
N VAL A 165 -6.77 -2.43 -5.80
CA VAL A 165 -7.62 -2.66 -6.98
C VAL A 165 -6.84 -3.34 -8.10
N MET A 166 -5.58 -2.94 -8.32
CA MET A 166 -4.70 -3.56 -9.32
C MET A 166 -4.49 -5.06 -9.02
N LEU A 167 -4.16 -5.39 -7.77
CA LEU A 167 -3.97 -6.79 -7.36
C LEU A 167 -5.26 -7.60 -7.42
N LYS A 168 -6.38 -7.00 -7.01
CA LYS A 168 -7.69 -7.64 -7.17
C LYS A 168 -8.01 -7.93 -8.63
N HIS A 169 -7.64 -7.03 -9.55
CA HIS A 169 -7.83 -7.26 -10.98
C HIS A 169 -6.88 -8.35 -11.51
N ALA A 170 -5.63 -8.34 -11.07
CA ALA A 170 -4.64 -9.31 -11.53
C ALA A 170 -4.88 -10.73 -10.99
N PHE A 171 -5.29 -10.88 -9.74
CA PHE A 171 -5.35 -12.16 -9.03
C PHE A 171 -6.75 -12.53 -8.51
N GLY A 172 -7.74 -11.66 -8.67
CA GLY A 172 -9.09 -11.87 -8.10
C GLY A 172 -9.79 -13.13 -8.61
N ASN A 173 -9.44 -13.60 -9.80
CA ASN A 173 -9.97 -14.81 -10.40
C ASN A 173 -9.06 -16.05 -10.18
N ALA A 174 -7.94 -15.90 -9.49
CA ALA A 174 -7.07 -17.03 -9.20
C ALA A 174 -7.81 -18.03 -8.29
N THR A 175 -7.85 -19.28 -8.69
CA THR A 175 -8.46 -20.37 -7.91
C THR A 175 -7.42 -21.12 -7.07
N GLU A 176 -6.16 -20.96 -7.41
CA GLU A 176 -5.05 -21.64 -6.74
C GLU A 176 -4.71 -20.97 -5.41
N GLY A 177 -4.30 -21.78 -4.44
CA GLY A 177 -3.93 -21.33 -3.12
C GLY A 177 -3.55 -22.48 -2.20
N ILE A 178 -3.24 -22.18 -0.96
CA ILE A 178 -2.82 -23.17 0.03
C ILE A 178 -4.06 -23.65 0.80
N TYR A 179 -4.34 -24.94 0.71
CA TYR A 179 -5.43 -25.55 1.44
C TYR A 179 -4.95 -26.06 2.78
N LEU A 180 -5.35 -25.37 3.85
CA LEU A 180 -5.06 -25.75 5.22
C LEU A 180 -6.28 -26.37 5.89
N ARG A 181 -6.05 -27.43 6.66
CA ARG A 181 -7.08 -28.00 7.52
C ARG A 181 -7.22 -27.10 8.75
N THR A 182 -8.42 -26.67 9.00
CA THR A 182 -8.78 -25.86 10.15
C THR A 182 -9.77 -26.61 11.02
N ARG A 183 -9.97 -26.15 12.23
CA ARG A 183 -10.99 -26.69 13.13
C ARG A 183 -12.41 -26.44 12.59
N SER A 184 -13.39 -27.16 13.12
CA SER A 184 -14.79 -27.00 12.76
C SER A 184 -15.35 -25.60 13.04
N ASP A 185 -14.77 -24.87 14.02
CA ASP A 185 -15.08 -23.47 14.34
C ASP A 185 -14.54 -22.47 13.31
N GLY A 186 -13.79 -22.93 12.33
CA GLY A 186 -13.20 -22.12 11.27
C GLY A 186 -11.96 -21.32 11.68
N LYS A 187 -11.47 -21.45 12.91
CA LYS A 187 -10.25 -20.79 13.37
C LYS A 187 -9.00 -21.51 12.85
N LEU A 188 -8.00 -20.77 12.46
CA LEU A 188 -6.70 -21.31 12.02
C LEU A 188 -5.86 -21.82 13.19
N PHE A 189 -6.04 -21.22 14.37
CA PHE A 189 -5.21 -21.48 15.53
C PHE A 189 -5.94 -22.32 16.57
N ASN A 190 -5.26 -23.29 17.10
CA ASN A 190 -5.80 -24.19 18.12
C ASN A 190 -5.20 -23.87 19.48
N ILE A 191 -5.88 -23.06 20.26
CA ILE A 191 -5.49 -22.77 21.65
C ILE A 191 -5.64 -24.02 22.55
N SER A 192 -6.53 -24.96 22.17
CA SER A 192 -6.81 -26.18 22.92
C SER A 192 -6.23 -27.42 22.24
N ARG A 193 -5.03 -27.33 21.74
CA ARG A 193 -4.32 -28.36 20.95
C ARG A 193 -4.35 -29.76 21.55
N LEU A 194 -4.59 -29.88 22.82
CA LEU A 194 -4.41 -31.11 23.57
C LEU A 194 -5.67 -31.97 23.76
N LYS A 195 -6.87 -31.52 23.38
CA LYS A 195 -8.10 -32.17 23.82
C LYS A 195 -9.17 -32.54 22.79
N ALA A 196 -9.01 -32.30 21.51
CA ALA A 196 -10.14 -32.48 20.60
C ALA A 196 -9.84 -33.32 19.35
N LYS A 197 -10.48 -34.46 19.26
CA LYS A 197 -10.86 -35.11 17.98
C LYS A 197 -11.95 -34.23 17.32
N SER A 198 -11.58 -33.07 16.78
CA SER A 198 -12.55 -32.15 16.19
C SER A 198 -12.57 -32.31 14.67
N LYS A 199 -13.78 -32.21 14.09
CA LYS A 199 -14.00 -32.13 12.65
C LYS A 199 -13.23 -30.92 12.10
N THR A 200 -12.36 -31.14 11.12
CA THR A 200 -11.58 -30.09 10.48
C THR A 200 -12.21 -29.66 9.18
N ARG A 201 -12.20 -28.34 8.89
CA ARG A 201 -12.57 -27.79 7.59
C ARG A 201 -11.31 -27.42 6.82
N VAL A 202 -11.39 -27.45 5.49
CA VAL A 202 -10.30 -26.98 4.62
C VAL A 202 -10.60 -25.53 4.25
N LYS A 203 -9.63 -24.65 4.48
CA LYS A 203 -9.64 -23.27 4.00
C LYS A 203 -8.51 -23.04 3.01
N CYS A 204 -8.81 -22.28 1.95
CA CYS A 204 -7.84 -21.82 0.98
C CYS A 204 -7.35 -20.43 1.34
N LEU A 205 -6.04 -20.24 1.43
CA LEU A 205 -5.39 -18.94 1.65
C LEU A 205 -4.60 -18.59 0.41
N ARG A 206 -4.76 -17.38 -0.12
CA ARG A 206 -4.22 -16.98 -1.42
C ARG A 206 -3.25 -15.82 -1.31
N ASP A 207 -3.66 -14.73 -0.68
CA ASP A 207 -2.97 -13.46 -0.82
C ASP A 207 -2.56 -12.87 0.52
N PHE A 208 -1.32 -12.39 0.57
CA PHE A 208 -0.81 -11.56 1.65
C PHE A 208 -0.27 -10.27 1.04
N LEU A 209 -0.81 -9.14 1.48
CA LEU A 209 -0.39 -7.83 1.02
C LEU A 209 0.36 -7.09 2.10
N PHE A 210 1.57 -6.67 1.74
CA PHE A 210 2.32 -5.66 2.46
C PHE A 210 2.25 -4.35 1.68
N ALA A 211 2.30 -3.25 2.36
CA ALA A 211 2.62 -1.97 1.76
C ALA A 211 3.69 -1.26 2.58
#